data_63fade07e446ab6ecfed76ddb681ed93
#
_entry.id   63fade07e446ab6ecfed76ddb681ed93
#
_cell.length_a   1.000
_cell.length_b   1.000
_cell.length_c   1.000
_cell.angle_alpha   90.00
_cell.angle_beta   90.00
_cell.angle_gamma   90.00
#
_symmetry.space_group_name_H-M   'P 1'
#
loop_
_entity.id
_entity.type
_entity.pdbx_description
1 polymer ?
#
loop_
_entity_poly.entity_id
_entity_poly.type
_entity_poly.pdbx_seq_one_letter_code
_entity_poly.pdbx_strand_id
1 'polypeptide(L)'
;MLLMYPPRNRSLQKSKPKYLFAGLGTMGFPMAGHLSKNPNLDVYVFNRTSKISDKWVKKYHGAKLLSLNSCSIKFDGIITCLKDDASISSVILNSGLLKSIKTNAFIVDHSTTSLDLVSTISNHPDILDKKISFFDAPVSGGEVGAINGLLSIMLGGPKAKLSKVKIVLEAYSKSITHIGPS
;
A
#
# COMPACT_ATOMS: atom_id res chain seq x y z
N MET A 1 50.13 7.60 27.58
CA MET A 1 49.18 6.48 27.61
C MET A 1 47.85 7.02 27.09
N LEU A 2 47.62 6.88 25.74
CA LEU A 2 46.40 7.37 25.10
C LEU A 2 45.30 6.32 25.29
N LEU A 3 44.25 6.69 25.98
CA LEU A 3 43.02 5.86 26.06
C LEU A 3 42.28 5.93 24.70
N MET A 4 42.40 4.88 23.92
CA MET A 4 41.57 4.67 22.74
C MET A 4 40.13 4.34 23.18
N TYR A 5 39.22 5.29 22.99
CA TYR A 5 37.79 5.02 23.09
C TYR A 5 37.38 4.11 21.92
N PRO A 6 36.66 2.98 22.16
CA PRO A 6 36.15 2.16 21.09
C PRO A 6 35.11 2.96 20.28
N PRO A 7 35.02 2.76 18.95
CA PRO A 7 34.05 3.46 18.13
C PRO A 7 32.63 3.15 18.61
N ARG A 8 31.84 4.21 18.85
CA ARG A 8 30.42 4.08 19.17
C ARG A 8 29.76 3.27 18.07
N ASN A 9 29.22 2.11 18.44
CA ASN A 9 28.36 1.29 17.59
C ASN A 9 27.23 2.21 17.07
N ARG A 10 27.31 2.64 15.81
CA ARG A 10 26.16 3.17 15.08
C ARG A 10 25.21 2.00 14.89
N SER A 11 24.23 1.85 15.77
CA SER A 11 23.10 0.99 15.54
C SER A 11 22.55 1.34 14.14
N LEU A 12 22.60 0.40 13.22
CA LEU A 12 22.00 0.52 11.89
C LEU A 12 20.51 0.80 12.10
N GLN A 13 20.14 2.06 12.06
CA GLN A 13 18.76 2.47 12.17
C GLN A 13 18.03 1.89 10.96
N LYS A 14 17.27 0.83 11.19
CA LYS A 14 16.53 0.10 10.16
C LYS A 14 15.62 1.13 9.45
N SER A 15 15.78 1.31 8.15
CA SER A 15 14.97 2.26 7.38
C SER A 15 13.49 1.93 7.55
N LYS A 16 12.65 2.97 7.70
CA LYS A 16 11.20 2.79 7.82
C LYS A 16 10.65 2.07 6.59
N PRO A 17 9.68 1.16 6.76
CA PRO A 17 8.98 0.56 5.63
C PRO A 17 8.27 1.65 4.82
N LYS A 18 8.32 1.49 3.48
CA LYS A 18 7.76 2.45 2.51
C LYS A 18 6.54 1.86 1.86
N TYR A 19 5.42 2.56 1.98
CA TYR A 19 4.17 2.14 1.39
C TYR A 19 3.67 3.16 0.37
N LEU A 20 3.17 2.66 -0.76
CA LEU A 20 2.49 3.47 -1.75
C LEU A 20 0.99 3.25 -1.62
N PHE A 21 0.23 4.34 -1.53
CA PHE A 21 -1.22 4.34 -1.65
C PHE A 21 -1.62 5.00 -2.98
N ALA A 22 -2.17 4.22 -3.90
CA ALA A 22 -2.60 4.68 -5.22
C ALA A 22 -4.14 4.73 -5.31
N GLY A 23 -4.65 5.90 -5.68
CA GLY A 23 -6.08 6.19 -5.71
C GLY A 23 -6.55 6.96 -4.47
N LEU A 24 -6.68 8.28 -4.64
CA LEU A 24 -7.10 9.21 -3.60
C LEU A 24 -8.51 9.74 -3.87
N GLY A 25 -9.42 8.83 -4.21
CA GLY A 25 -10.85 9.12 -4.28
C GLY A 25 -11.46 9.36 -2.90
N THR A 26 -12.78 9.39 -2.84
CA THR A 26 -13.56 9.60 -1.59
C THR A 26 -13.15 8.66 -0.46
N MET A 27 -12.88 7.39 -0.79
CA MET A 27 -12.44 6.37 0.17
C MET A 27 -10.93 6.45 0.42
N GLY A 28 -10.12 6.40 -0.65
CA GLY A 28 -8.67 6.27 -0.53
C GLY A 28 -7.97 7.48 0.09
N PHE A 29 -8.52 8.69 -0.07
CA PHE A 29 -7.94 9.91 0.49
C PHE A 29 -7.85 9.87 2.03
N PRO A 30 -8.94 9.60 2.78
CA PRO A 30 -8.87 9.44 4.23
C PRO A 30 -8.14 8.17 4.66
N MET A 31 -8.27 7.04 3.95
CA MET A 31 -7.56 5.79 4.28
C MET A 31 -6.04 5.99 4.28
N ALA A 32 -5.49 6.59 3.21
CA ALA A 32 -4.08 6.96 3.15
C ALA A 32 -3.68 7.93 4.27
N GLY A 33 -4.58 8.86 4.63
CA GLY A 33 -4.40 9.79 5.74
C GLY A 33 -4.27 9.09 7.08
N HIS A 34 -5.09 8.09 7.35
CA HIS A 34 -4.98 7.27 8.57
C HIS A 34 -3.64 6.52 8.61
N LEU A 35 -3.24 5.91 7.50
CA LEU A 35 -1.98 5.19 7.40
C LEU A 35 -0.80 6.10 7.72
N SER A 36 -0.82 7.35 7.25
CA SER A 36 0.27 8.32 7.43
C SER A 36 0.43 8.84 8.87
N LYS A 37 -0.55 8.56 9.76
CA LYS A 37 -0.43 8.90 11.19
C LYS A 37 0.58 8.02 11.93
N ASN A 38 0.94 6.87 11.37
CA ASN A 38 1.95 6.01 11.99
C ASN A 38 3.36 6.56 11.72
N PRO A 39 4.07 7.06 12.75
CA PRO A 39 5.39 7.69 12.57
C PRO A 39 6.49 6.72 12.16
N ASN A 40 6.23 5.41 12.23
CA ASN A 40 7.19 4.37 11.87
C ASN A 40 7.10 3.94 10.40
N LEU A 41 6.25 4.59 9.60
CA LEU A 41 6.02 4.30 8.19
C LEU A 41 6.34 5.53 7.33
N ASP A 42 6.88 5.30 6.14
CA ASP A 42 6.98 6.30 5.08
C ASP A 42 5.86 6.07 4.08
N VAL A 43 4.89 6.98 4.02
CA VAL A 43 3.73 6.86 3.13
C VAL A 43 3.90 7.77 1.93
N TYR A 44 3.78 7.15 0.76
CA TYR A 44 3.76 7.80 -0.54
C TYR A 44 2.37 7.68 -1.14
N VAL A 45 1.92 8.71 -1.83
CA VAL A 45 0.61 8.68 -2.49
C VAL A 45 0.73 8.97 -3.97
N PHE A 46 -0.16 8.36 -4.74
CA PHE A 46 -0.31 8.63 -6.16
C PHE A 46 -1.80 8.75 -6.52
N ASN A 47 -2.11 9.73 -7.34
CA ASN A 47 -3.41 9.87 -7.96
C ASN A 47 -3.27 10.40 -9.39
N ARG A 48 -4.05 9.87 -10.33
CA ARG A 48 -4.02 10.30 -11.74
C ARG A 48 -4.18 11.81 -11.88
N THR A 49 -5.07 12.40 -11.10
CA THR A 49 -5.22 13.87 -10.99
C THR A 49 -4.27 14.39 -9.92
N SER A 50 -3.13 14.92 -10.32
CA SER A 50 -2.05 15.37 -9.40
C SER A 50 -2.53 16.38 -8.36
N LYS A 51 -3.46 17.27 -8.69
CA LYS A 51 -4.04 18.24 -7.74
C LYS A 51 -4.65 17.57 -6.50
N ILE A 52 -5.11 16.32 -6.60
CA ILE A 52 -5.64 15.56 -5.43
C ILE A 52 -4.50 15.14 -4.52
N SER A 53 -3.39 14.65 -5.09
CA SER A 53 -2.17 14.35 -4.32
C SER A 53 -1.59 15.60 -3.65
N ASP A 54 -1.66 16.77 -4.33
CA ASP A 54 -1.24 18.05 -3.75
C ASP A 54 -2.10 18.45 -2.53
N LYS A 55 -3.41 18.24 -2.60
CA LYS A 55 -4.31 18.45 -1.46
C LYS A 55 -3.99 17.50 -0.31
N TRP A 56 -3.67 16.23 -0.64
CA TRP A 56 -3.38 15.22 0.36
C TRP A 56 -2.11 15.56 1.15
N VAL A 57 -0.99 15.89 0.50
CA VAL A 57 0.27 16.22 1.18
C VAL A 57 0.24 17.55 1.95
N LYS A 58 -0.74 18.43 1.66
CA LYS A 58 -0.99 19.62 2.48
C LYS A 58 -1.74 19.29 3.78
N LYS A 59 -2.46 18.20 3.83
CA LYS A 59 -3.32 17.80 4.96
C LYS A 59 -2.68 16.74 5.85
N TYR A 60 -1.90 15.84 5.26
CA TYR A 60 -1.35 14.66 5.92
C TYR A 60 0.17 14.57 5.76
N HIS A 61 0.81 13.78 6.63
CA HIS A 61 2.23 13.50 6.52
C HIS A 61 2.51 12.45 5.44
N GLY A 62 3.50 12.71 4.60
CA GLY A 62 3.91 11.80 3.52
C GLY A 62 4.36 12.55 2.28
N ALA A 63 4.61 11.83 1.21
CA ALA A 63 5.08 12.37 -0.05
C ALA A 63 4.18 11.94 -1.22
N LYS A 64 4.09 12.75 -2.27
CA LYS A 64 3.42 12.36 -3.51
C LYS A 64 4.44 11.83 -4.52
N LEU A 65 4.01 10.88 -5.34
CA LEU A 65 4.70 10.51 -6.56
C LEU A 65 4.16 11.33 -7.75
N LEU A 66 5.06 11.77 -8.61
CA LEU A 66 4.70 12.44 -9.86
C LEU A 66 4.41 11.43 -10.97
N SER A 67 5.05 10.27 -10.93
CA SER A 67 4.89 9.19 -11.91
C SER A 67 5.16 7.84 -11.24
N LEU A 68 4.51 6.80 -11.73
CA LEU A 68 4.75 5.42 -11.32
C LEU A 68 5.88 4.77 -12.14
N ASN A 69 6.09 5.20 -13.38
CA ASN A 69 7.00 4.55 -14.32
C ASN A 69 8.49 4.77 -14.00
N SER A 70 8.85 5.89 -13.40
CA SER A 70 10.26 6.29 -13.16
C SER A 70 10.58 6.39 -11.67
N CYS A 71 9.88 5.63 -10.83
CA CYS A 71 10.06 5.70 -9.39
C CYS A 71 11.32 4.91 -8.95
N SER A 72 12.33 5.61 -8.44
CA SER A 72 13.54 4.99 -7.85
C SER A 72 13.29 4.39 -6.46
N ILE A 73 12.15 4.72 -5.84
CA ILE A 73 11.78 4.24 -4.51
C ILE A 73 11.39 2.78 -4.60
N LYS A 74 11.86 1.96 -3.65
CA LYS A 74 11.47 0.56 -3.51
C LYS A 74 10.46 0.42 -2.36
N PHE A 75 9.25 -0.06 -2.68
CA PHE A 75 8.14 -0.19 -1.73
C PHE A 75 8.09 -1.55 -1.06
N ASP A 76 7.79 -1.54 0.23
CA ASP A 76 7.52 -2.73 1.04
C ASP A 76 6.07 -3.22 0.87
N GLY A 77 5.19 -2.34 0.39
CA GLY A 77 3.81 -2.67 0.04
C GLY A 77 3.16 -1.58 -0.80
N ILE A 78 2.17 -1.98 -1.57
CA ILE A 78 1.33 -1.11 -2.40
C ILE A 78 -0.11 -1.33 -1.99
N ILE A 79 -0.85 -0.25 -1.82
CA ILE A 79 -2.27 -0.24 -1.53
C ILE A 79 -2.96 0.49 -2.68
N THR A 80 -4.01 -0.10 -3.23
CA THR A 80 -4.83 0.50 -4.28
C THR A 80 -6.28 0.67 -3.80
N CYS A 81 -6.90 1.77 -4.21
CA CYS A 81 -8.32 2.04 -4.02
C CYS A 81 -8.82 2.81 -5.23
N LEU A 82 -9.16 2.08 -6.28
CA LEU A 82 -9.42 2.58 -7.63
C LEU A 82 -10.86 2.29 -8.04
N LYS A 83 -11.27 2.87 -9.18
CA LYS A 83 -12.67 2.86 -9.59
C LYS A 83 -13.11 1.55 -10.23
N ASP A 84 -12.23 0.97 -11.07
CA ASP A 84 -12.56 -0.13 -11.99
C ASP A 84 -11.32 -0.93 -12.38
N ASP A 85 -11.54 -2.10 -13.02
CA ASP A 85 -10.50 -3.00 -13.51
C ASP A 85 -9.51 -2.32 -14.45
N ALA A 86 -9.97 -1.44 -15.32
CA ALA A 86 -9.12 -0.70 -16.25
C ALA A 86 -8.12 0.20 -15.51
N SER A 87 -8.58 0.88 -14.46
CA SER A 87 -7.73 1.71 -13.60
C SER A 87 -6.73 0.86 -12.81
N ILE A 88 -7.16 -0.30 -12.31
CA ILE A 88 -6.30 -1.24 -11.56
C ILE A 88 -5.20 -1.79 -12.49
N SER A 89 -5.59 -2.30 -13.67
CA SER A 89 -4.64 -2.78 -14.68
C SER A 89 -3.65 -1.70 -15.09
N SER A 90 -4.12 -0.48 -15.32
CA SER A 90 -3.27 0.65 -15.67
C SER A 90 -2.24 0.95 -14.59
N VAL A 91 -2.63 0.92 -13.31
CA VAL A 91 -1.74 1.23 -12.17
C VAL A 91 -0.82 0.06 -11.85
N ILE A 92 -1.34 -1.15 -11.71
CA ILE A 92 -0.55 -2.30 -11.25
C ILE A 92 0.29 -2.89 -12.38
N LEU A 93 -0.32 -3.18 -13.54
CA LEU A 93 0.32 -3.96 -14.60
C LEU A 93 1.05 -3.07 -15.62
N ASN A 94 0.45 -1.95 -16.02
CA ASN A 94 0.90 -1.19 -17.19
C ASN A 94 1.75 0.05 -16.85
N SER A 95 1.82 0.46 -15.59
CA SER A 95 2.55 1.68 -15.20
C SER A 95 4.04 1.49 -14.97
N GLY A 96 4.55 0.27 -14.97
CA GLY A 96 5.91 -0.06 -14.53
C GLY A 96 6.09 -0.10 -13.01
N LEU A 97 5.01 0.04 -12.22
CA LEU A 97 5.04 0.05 -10.75
C LEU A 97 5.64 -1.24 -10.16
N LEU A 98 5.42 -2.39 -10.80
CA LEU A 98 5.97 -3.66 -10.35
C LEU A 98 7.49 -3.68 -10.29
N LYS A 99 8.19 -2.81 -11.06
CA LYS A 99 9.64 -2.62 -10.97
C LYS A 99 10.07 -1.96 -9.65
N SER A 100 9.17 -1.20 -9.03
CA SER A 100 9.42 -0.43 -7.81
C SER A 100 8.98 -1.15 -6.53
N ILE A 101 8.42 -2.35 -6.64
CA ILE A 101 8.08 -3.17 -5.47
C ILE A 101 9.23 -4.11 -5.11
N LYS A 102 9.49 -4.29 -3.81
CA LYS A 102 10.52 -5.18 -3.29
C LYS A 102 10.10 -6.64 -3.42
N THR A 103 11.10 -7.53 -3.43
CA THR A 103 10.87 -8.97 -3.26
C THR A 103 10.21 -9.27 -1.91
N ASN A 104 9.28 -10.21 -1.88
CA ASN A 104 8.47 -10.56 -0.70
C ASN A 104 7.60 -9.42 -0.15
N ALA A 105 7.35 -8.36 -0.91
CA ALA A 105 6.40 -7.31 -0.56
C ALA A 105 4.95 -7.78 -0.73
N PHE A 106 4.00 -6.86 -0.60
CA PHE A 106 2.59 -7.15 -0.82
C PHE A 106 1.89 -6.07 -1.65
N ILE A 107 0.79 -6.45 -2.25
CA ILE A 107 -0.21 -5.55 -2.85
C ILE A 107 -1.54 -5.82 -2.16
N VAL A 108 -2.23 -4.77 -1.71
CA VAL A 108 -3.60 -4.83 -1.20
C VAL A 108 -4.47 -3.99 -2.12
N ASP A 109 -5.50 -4.58 -2.69
CA ASP A 109 -6.48 -3.87 -3.52
C ASP A 109 -7.83 -3.76 -2.80
N HIS A 110 -8.26 -2.53 -2.55
CA HIS A 110 -9.56 -2.21 -1.94
C HIS A 110 -10.66 -1.93 -2.96
N SER A 111 -10.33 -2.02 -4.23
CA SER A 111 -11.25 -1.77 -5.32
C SER A 111 -12.28 -2.91 -5.43
N THR A 112 -13.40 -2.66 -6.09
CA THR A 112 -14.29 -3.73 -6.55
C THR A 112 -13.73 -4.27 -7.86
N THR A 113 -13.16 -5.46 -7.82
CA THR A 113 -12.34 -6.05 -8.88
C THR A 113 -12.98 -7.36 -9.37
N SER A 114 -12.90 -7.63 -10.67
CA SER A 114 -13.33 -8.91 -11.23
C SER A 114 -12.38 -10.05 -10.84
N LEU A 115 -12.89 -11.27 -10.74
CA LEU A 115 -12.08 -12.47 -10.47
C LEU A 115 -11.00 -12.70 -11.54
N ASP A 116 -11.32 -12.39 -12.81
CA ASP A 116 -10.39 -12.52 -13.93
C ASP A 116 -9.17 -11.61 -13.75
N LEU A 117 -9.39 -10.37 -13.31
CA LEU A 117 -8.27 -9.45 -13.06
C LEU A 117 -7.45 -9.85 -11.83
N VAL A 118 -8.10 -10.31 -10.75
CA VAL A 118 -7.41 -10.86 -9.58
C VAL A 118 -6.49 -12.02 -9.99
N SER A 119 -7.01 -12.94 -10.81
CA SER A 119 -6.25 -14.07 -11.35
C SER A 119 -5.09 -13.58 -12.23
N THR A 120 -5.33 -12.61 -13.11
CA THR A 120 -4.31 -12.04 -14.01
C THR A 120 -3.18 -11.41 -13.22
N ILE A 121 -3.49 -10.62 -12.19
CA ILE A 121 -2.48 -9.98 -11.33
C ILE A 121 -1.70 -11.04 -10.55
N SER A 122 -2.39 -11.98 -9.91
CA SER A 122 -1.77 -13.01 -9.07
C SER A 122 -0.80 -13.91 -9.84
N ASN A 123 -1.07 -14.15 -11.12
CA ASN A 123 -0.25 -14.99 -12.00
C ASN A 123 0.74 -14.18 -12.86
N HIS A 124 0.85 -12.85 -12.65
CA HIS A 124 1.78 -12.04 -13.42
C HIS A 124 3.24 -12.44 -13.11
N PRO A 125 4.13 -12.58 -14.13
CA PRO A 125 5.52 -13.02 -13.93
C PRO A 125 6.27 -12.23 -12.86
N ASP A 126 6.20 -10.90 -12.87
CA ASP A 126 6.86 -10.06 -11.84
C ASP A 126 6.33 -10.31 -10.42
N ILE A 127 5.05 -10.67 -10.28
CA ILE A 127 4.43 -11.01 -8.98
C ILE A 127 4.99 -12.33 -8.46
N LEU A 128 5.07 -13.33 -9.34
CA LEU A 128 5.56 -14.66 -9.00
C LEU A 128 7.07 -14.63 -8.71
N ASP A 129 7.88 -14.04 -9.60
CA ASP A 129 9.34 -13.98 -9.48
C ASP A 129 9.79 -13.24 -8.22
N LYS A 130 9.12 -12.14 -7.88
CA LYS A 130 9.40 -11.38 -6.66
C LYS A 130 8.69 -11.91 -5.43
N LYS A 131 7.91 -13.00 -5.55
CA LYS A 131 7.12 -13.58 -4.44
C LYS A 131 6.25 -12.54 -3.73
N ILE A 132 5.62 -11.65 -4.52
CA ILE A 132 4.72 -10.63 -4.03
C ILE A 132 3.41 -11.31 -3.61
N SER A 133 2.90 -10.95 -2.44
CA SER A 133 1.60 -11.44 -1.97
C SER A 133 0.51 -10.47 -2.41
N PHE A 134 -0.42 -10.91 -3.22
CA PHE A 134 -1.60 -10.13 -3.60
C PHE A 134 -2.75 -10.43 -2.62
N PHE A 135 -3.48 -9.39 -2.25
CA PHE A 135 -4.66 -9.44 -1.40
C PHE A 135 -5.75 -8.60 -2.02
N ASP A 136 -6.89 -9.20 -2.29
CA ASP A 136 -8.13 -8.48 -2.54
C ASP A 136 -8.80 -8.15 -1.19
N ALA A 137 -9.18 -6.91 -1.01
CA ALA A 137 -9.58 -6.41 0.29
C ALA A 137 -10.75 -5.41 0.19
N PRO A 138 -11.88 -5.79 -0.41
CA PRO A 138 -13.03 -4.90 -0.49
C PRO A 138 -13.46 -4.44 0.89
N VAL A 139 -13.95 -3.19 0.94
CA VAL A 139 -14.28 -2.50 2.18
C VAL A 139 -15.76 -2.18 2.27
N SER A 140 -16.29 -2.20 3.49
CA SER A 140 -17.64 -1.75 3.82
C SER A 140 -17.58 -0.68 4.90
N GLY A 141 -18.50 0.29 4.86
CA GLY A 141 -18.59 1.42 5.81
C GLY A 141 -18.69 2.78 5.14
N GLY A 142 -18.55 2.83 3.80
CA GLY A 142 -18.68 4.03 2.99
C GLY A 142 -17.70 5.15 3.38
N GLU A 143 -17.97 6.36 2.89
CA GLU A 143 -17.14 7.54 3.13
C GLU A 143 -16.97 7.85 4.63
N VAL A 144 -18.06 7.75 5.40
CA VAL A 144 -18.05 8.00 6.85
C VAL A 144 -17.13 7.00 7.56
N GLY A 145 -17.20 5.72 7.20
CA GLY A 145 -16.30 4.69 7.72
C GLY A 145 -14.84 4.98 7.38
N ALA A 146 -14.55 5.40 6.15
CA ALA A 146 -13.21 5.74 5.72
C ALA A 146 -12.65 6.98 6.47
N ILE A 147 -13.45 8.04 6.61
CA ILE A 147 -13.06 9.27 7.34
C ILE A 147 -12.74 8.95 8.81
N ASN A 148 -13.53 8.09 9.45
CA ASN A 148 -13.37 7.77 10.86
C ASN A 148 -12.38 6.62 11.13
N GLY A 149 -11.84 5.95 10.09
CA GLY A 149 -10.96 4.79 10.26
C GLY A 149 -11.69 3.55 10.79
N LEU A 150 -12.97 3.41 10.47
CA LEU A 150 -13.87 2.39 11.00
C LEU A 150 -14.43 1.46 9.90
N LEU A 151 -13.66 1.21 8.87
CA LEU A 151 -14.05 0.30 7.81
C LEU A 151 -14.08 -1.16 8.28
N SER A 152 -14.93 -1.96 7.66
CA SER A 152 -14.88 -3.42 7.74
C SER A 152 -14.25 -3.94 6.47
N ILE A 153 -13.21 -4.77 6.58
CA ILE A 153 -12.43 -5.29 5.46
C ILE A 153 -12.70 -6.80 5.34
N MET A 154 -13.10 -7.22 4.15
CA MET A 154 -13.15 -8.62 3.76
C MET A 154 -11.85 -8.93 3.01
N LEU A 155 -10.99 -9.77 3.58
CA LEU A 155 -9.63 -9.98 3.08
C LEU A 155 -9.49 -11.36 2.45
N GLY A 156 -9.30 -11.40 1.14
CA GLY A 156 -8.85 -12.57 0.39
C GLY A 156 -7.34 -12.55 0.24
N GLY A 157 -6.70 -13.73 0.27
CA GLY A 157 -5.27 -13.83 0.05
C GLY A 157 -4.55 -14.86 0.90
N PRO A 158 -3.21 -14.99 0.77
CA PRO A 158 -2.45 -16.05 1.43
C PRO A 158 -2.42 -15.90 2.94
N LYS A 159 -3.11 -16.82 3.66
CA LYS A 159 -3.23 -16.82 5.12
C LYS A 159 -1.89 -16.67 5.86
N ALA A 160 -0.85 -17.33 5.38
CA ALA A 160 0.49 -17.28 5.97
C ALA A 160 1.16 -15.88 5.92
N LYS A 161 0.61 -14.95 5.14
CA LYS A 161 1.15 -13.60 4.94
C LYS A 161 0.28 -12.48 5.54
N LEU A 162 -0.81 -12.82 6.23
CA LEU A 162 -1.76 -11.85 6.81
C LEU A 162 -1.08 -10.85 7.78
N SER A 163 -0.12 -11.31 8.58
CA SER A 163 0.61 -10.44 9.51
C SER A 163 1.33 -9.28 8.82
N LYS A 164 1.73 -9.45 7.56
CA LYS A 164 2.42 -8.39 6.80
C LYS A 164 1.52 -7.21 6.45
N VAL A 165 0.25 -7.48 6.15
CA VAL A 165 -0.72 -6.44 5.72
C VAL A 165 -1.47 -5.84 6.90
N LYS A 166 -1.48 -6.51 8.05
CA LYS A 166 -2.26 -6.12 9.22
C LYS A 166 -1.99 -4.68 9.66
N ILE A 167 -0.71 -4.27 9.75
CA ILE A 167 -0.32 -2.92 10.17
C ILE A 167 -0.90 -1.82 9.25
N VAL A 168 -1.08 -2.13 7.96
CA VAL A 168 -1.69 -1.21 7.01
C VAL A 168 -3.19 -1.17 7.18
N LEU A 169 -3.83 -2.34 7.25
CA LEU A 169 -5.28 -2.47 7.30
C LEU A 169 -5.86 -1.94 8.62
N GLU A 170 -5.21 -2.18 9.74
CA GLU A 170 -5.61 -1.69 11.06
C GLU A 170 -5.59 -0.16 11.17
N ALA A 171 -4.85 0.53 10.31
CA ALA A 171 -4.79 1.99 10.35
C ALA A 171 -6.14 2.67 10.05
N TYR A 172 -7.03 2.01 9.28
CA TYR A 172 -8.30 2.58 8.81
C TYR A 172 -9.49 1.62 8.92
N SER A 173 -9.38 0.55 9.69
CA SER A 173 -10.48 -0.41 9.87
C SER A 173 -10.77 -0.71 11.33
N LYS A 174 -12.02 -1.03 11.60
CA LYS A 174 -12.48 -1.58 12.89
C LYS A 174 -12.49 -3.11 12.92
N SER A 175 -12.54 -3.74 11.74
CA SER A 175 -12.57 -5.19 11.62
C SER A 175 -11.93 -5.66 10.32
N ILE A 176 -11.22 -6.78 10.39
CA ILE A 176 -10.59 -7.44 9.25
C ILE A 176 -10.98 -8.91 9.35
N THR A 177 -11.70 -9.42 8.35
CA THR A 177 -12.12 -10.81 8.27
C THR A 177 -11.44 -11.49 7.09
N HIS A 178 -10.60 -12.49 7.35
CA HIS A 178 -10.02 -13.30 6.29
C HIS A 178 -11.06 -14.31 5.79
N ILE A 179 -11.41 -14.20 4.49
CA ILE A 179 -12.48 -14.97 3.88
C ILE A 179 -12.00 -16.14 3.03
N GLY A 180 -10.68 -16.20 2.72
CA GLY A 180 -10.14 -17.28 1.91
C GLY A 180 -8.95 -16.84 1.05
N PRO A 181 -8.52 -17.66 0.09
CA PRO A 181 -7.57 -17.24 -0.94
C PRO A 181 -8.18 -16.12 -1.81
N SER A 182 -7.33 -15.35 -2.46
CA SER A 182 -7.76 -14.33 -3.45
C SER A 182 -8.26 -14.99 -4.71
#